data_d58f48f68c2d79af855a570ed3546b45
#
_entry.id   d58f48f68c2d79af855a570ed3546b45
#
_cell.length_a   1.000
_cell.length_b   1.000
_cell.length_c   1.000
_cell.angle_alpha   90.00
_cell.angle_beta   90.00
_cell.angle_gamma   90.00
#
_symmetry.space_group_name_H-M   'P 1'
#
loop_
_entity.id
_entity.type
_entity.pdbx_description
1 polymer ?
#
loop_
_entity_poly.entity_id
_entity_poly.type
_entity_poly.pdbx_seq_one_letter_code
_entity_poly.pdbx_strand_id
1 'polypeptide(L)'
;GETFISNGGVINGNYASGAIAKISIGNSNVTLTEADGSPINMSPAASEFTNGKATKAIKVTYTENGKQYTTTYNIKIEDEISKIEMVTNPKKEYKYKEPLSTANGTIKVTYKSTLTDTIKLEDATVTETSGKAFDNTILGTRNLTVTYGGKTTSYEVNVKDYVTGISIA
;
A
#
# COMPACT_ATOMS: atom_id res chain seq x y z
N GLY A 1 -15.90 -5.20 -3.74
CA GLY A 1 -14.90 -4.87 -4.77
C GLY A 1 -15.41 -3.77 -5.68
N GLU A 2 -14.51 -3.02 -6.27
CA GLU A 2 -14.86 -2.01 -7.28
C GLU A 2 -15.27 -2.70 -8.58
N THR A 3 -16.08 -2.01 -9.37
CA THR A 3 -16.43 -2.46 -10.72
C THR A 3 -15.34 -2.07 -11.70
N PHE A 4 -14.94 -3.00 -12.58
CA PHE A 4 -14.00 -2.69 -13.64
C PHE A 4 -14.61 -1.66 -14.61
N ILE A 5 -13.95 -0.52 -14.80
CA ILE A 5 -14.39 0.55 -15.68
C ILE A 5 -13.39 0.65 -16.84
N SER A 6 -13.86 0.40 -18.06
CA SER A 6 -13.05 0.47 -19.28
C SER A 6 -13.13 1.82 -20.01
N ASN A 7 -13.83 2.81 -19.45
CA ASN A 7 -14.06 4.10 -20.11
C ASN A 7 -12.78 4.84 -20.45
N GLY A 8 -12.66 5.29 -21.71
CA GLY A 8 -11.54 6.09 -22.22
C GLY A 8 -10.33 5.28 -22.71
N GLY A 9 -10.33 3.97 -22.56
CA GLY A 9 -9.27 3.12 -23.10
C GLY A 9 -9.31 3.07 -24.64
N VAL A 10 -8.12 3.03 -25.26
CA VAL A 10 -7.96 2.98 -26.73
C VAL A 10 -6.89 1.96 -27.07
N ILE A 11 -7.14 1.13 -28.09
CA ILE A 11 -6.14 0.26 -28.71
C ILE A 11 -5.79 0.78 -30.11
N ASN A 12 -4.59 0.49 -30.58
CA ASN A 12 -4.18 0.80 -31.94
C ASN A 12 -4.37 -0.43 -32.84
N GLY A 13 -5.21 -0.31 -33.86
CA GLY A 13 -5.27 -1.25 -34.97
C GLY A 13 -4.20 -0.91 -36.00
N ASN A 14 -3.24 -1.81 -36.21
CA ASN A 14 -2.18 -1.64 -37.19
C ASN A 14 -2.57 -2.38 -38.47
N TYR A 15 -2.72 -1.66 -39.59
CA TYR A 15 -3.15 -2.19 -40.88
C TYR A 15 -1.95 -2.50 -41.79
N ALA A 16 -2.11 -3.43 -42.73
CA ALA A 16 -1.08 -3.80 -43.70
C ALA A 16 -0.60 -2.63 -44.58
N SER A 17 -1.43 -1.60 -44.76
CA SER A 17 -1.07 -0.34 -45.44
C SER A 17 -0.11 0.57 -44.65
N GLY A 18 0.17 0.22 -43.38
CA GLY A 18 0.91 1.08 -42.45
C GLY A 18 0.00 2.10 -41.71
N ALA A 19 -1.29 2.11 -42.01
CA ALA A 19 -2.23 2.97 -41.29
C ALA A 19 -2.45 2.48 -39.84
N ILE A 20 -2.67 3.42 -38.93
CA ILE A 20 -3.01 3.15 -37.53
C ILE A 20 -4.39 3.73 -37.24
N ALA A 21 -5.34 2.90 -36.85
CA ALA A 21 -6.64 3.33 -36.36
C ALA A 21 -6.71 3.27 -34.84
N LYS A 22 -7.25 4.30 -34.21
CA LYS A 22 -7.58 4.29 -32.78
C LYS A 22 -8.95 3.68 -32.56
N ILE A 23 -9.00 2.55 -31.85
CA ILE A 23 -10.22 1.80 -31.58
C ILE A 23 -10.54 1.94 -30.08
N SER A 24 -11.71 2.47 -29.74
CA SER A 24 -12.15 2.55 -28.34
C SER A 24 -12.32 1.17 -27.74
N ILE A 25 -11.90 0.96 -26.51
CA ILE A 25 -12.16 -0.27 -25.74
C ILE A 25 -13.67 -0.51 -25.56
N GLY A 26 -14.50 0.53 -25.56
CA GLY A 26 -15.95 0.43 -25.53
C GLY A 26 -16.61 0.11 -26.88
N ASN A 27 -15.83 -0.15 -27.95
CA ASN A 27 -16.37 -0.56 -29.24
C ASN A 27 -17.00 -1.96 -29.15
N SER A 28 -18.14 -2.17 -29.84
CA SER A 28 -18.89 -3.45 -29.82
C SER A 28 -18.07 -4.66 -30.33
N ASN A 29 -17.03 -4.42 -31.13
CA ASN A 29 -16.13 -5.46 -31.63
C ASN A 29 -14.94 -5.75 -30.70
N VAL A 30 -14.88 -5.07 -29.53
CA VAL A 30 -13.85 -5.28 -28.52
C VAL A 30 -14.44 -6.05 -27.34
N THR A 31 -13.76 -7.12 -26.94
CA THR A 31 -14.08 -7.92 -25.74
C THR A 31 -12.91 -7.88 -24.79
N LEU A 32 -13.18 -7.70 -23.49
CA LEU A 32 -12.22 -7.73 -22.40
C LEU A 32 -12.46 -8.94 -21.52
N THR A 33 -11.42 -9.70 -21.26
CA THR A 33 -11.46 -10.89 -20.39
C THR A 33 -10.17 -10.97 -19.55
N GLU A 34 -10.13 -11.87 -18.59
CA GLU A 34 -8.85 -12.31 -18.03
C GLU A 34 -8.03 -13.06 -19.10
N ALA A 35 -6.75 -13.34 -18.82
CA ALA A 35 -5.86 -13.97 -19.79
C ALA A 35 -6.35 -15.35 -20.27
N ASP A 36 -7.04 -16.08 -19.40
CA ASP A 36 -7.64 -17.40 -19.67
C ASP A 36 -8.99 -17.33 -20.42
N GLY A 37 -9.52 -16.12 -20.65
CA GLY A 37 -10.81 -15.88 -21.30
C GLY A 37 -12.00 -15.79 -20.35
N SER A 38 -11.81 -15.93 -19.04
CA SER A 38 -12.86 -15.77 -18.05
C SER A 38 -13.28 -14.29 -17.89
N PRO A 39 -14.47 -14.00 -17.34
CA PRO A 39 -14.86 -12.64 -16.99
C PRO A 39 -13.87 -12.01 -16.00
N ILE A 40 -13.64 -10.69 -16.15
CA ILE A 40 -12.73 -9.95 -15.27
C ILE A 40 -13.23 -9.98 -13.82
N ASN A 41 -12.42 -10.55 -12.93
CA ASN A 41 -12.69 -10.59 -11.50
C ASN A 41 -11.87 -9.51 -10.76
N MET A 42 -12.55 -8.46 -10.27
CA MET A 42 -11.96 -7.38 -9.48
C MET A 42 -11.82 -7.71 -7.98
N SER A 43 -12.12 -8.95 -7.60
CA SER A 43 -11.95 -9.46 -6.23
C SER A 43 -11.00 -10.67 -6.25
N PRO A 44 -9.68 -10.44 -6.43
CA PRO A 44 -8.70 -11.52 -6.46
C PRO A 44 -8.75 -12.37 -5.19
N ALA A 45 -8.37 -13.64 -5.30
CA ALA A 45 -8.18 -14.47 -4.12
C ALA A 45 -7.04 -13.93 -3.23
N ALA A 46 -7.08 -14.23 -1.94
CA ALA A 46 -6.07 -13.79 -0.98
C ALA A 46 -4.64 -14.16 -1.42
N SER A 47 -4.48 -15.34 -2.01
CA SER A 47 -3.17 -15.81 -2.51
C SER A 47 -2.59 -15.01 -3.70
N GLU A 48 -3.39 -14.18 -4.36
CA GLU A 48 -2.96 -13.34 -5.48
C GLU A 48 -2.37 -11.99 -5.01
N PHE A 49 -2.54 -11.63 -3.74
CA PHE A 49 -1.99 -10.41 -3.18
C PHE A 49 -0.58 -10.63 -2.61
N THR A 50 0.29 -9.66 -2.86
CA THR A 50 1.60 -9.52 -2.21
C THR A 50 1.70 -8.09 -1.67
N ASN A 51 1.93 -7.93 -0.37
CA ASN A 51 1.94 -6.61 0.29
C ASN A 51 0.69 -5.77 -0.05
N GLY A 52 -0.49 -6.39 0.00
CA GLY A 52 -1.76 -5.74 -0.30
C GLY A 52 -1.97 -5.36 -1.77
N LYS A 53 -1.18 -5.90 -2.70
CA LYS A 53 -1.27 -5.59 -4.14
C LYS A 53 -1.37 -6.86 -4.96
N ALA A 54 -2.29 -6.86 -5.92
CA ALA A 54 -2.41 -7.89 -6.94
C ALA A 54 -2.27 -7.26 -8.33
N THR A 55 -1.79 -8.05 -9.30
CA THR A 55 -1.71 -7.64 -10.70
C THR A 55 -2.50 -8.64 -11.54
N LYS A 56 -3.42 -8.14 -12.36
CA LYS A 56 -4.18 -8.97 -13.30
C LYS A 56 -3.89 -8.57 -14.72
N ALA A 57 -3.64 -9.58 -15.57
CA ALA A 57 -3.50 -9.41 -17.01
C ALA A 57 -4.89 -9.43 -17.67
N ILE A 58 -5.23 -8.34 -18.34
CA ILE A 58 -6.47 -8.20 -19.09
C ILE A 58 -6.17 -8.44 -20.56
N LYS A 59 -6.83 -9.43 -21.14
CA LYS A 59 -6.81 -9.73 -22.56
C LYS A 59 -7.84 -8.88 -23.28
N VAL A 60 -7.38 -8.15 -24.29
CA VAL A 60 -8.21 -7.38 -25.21
C VAL A 60 -8.32 -8.14 -26.51
N THR A 61 -9.52 -8.46 -26.94
CA THR A 61 -9.79 -9.12 -28.23
C THR A 61 -10.57 -8.16 -29.11
N TYR A 62 -10.03 -7.80 -30.26
CA TYR A 62 -10.74 -7.03 -31.30
C TYR A 62 -11.07 -7.96 -32.47
N THR A 63 -12.32 -7.95 -32.93
CA THR A 63 -12.80 -8.77 -34.02
C THR A 63 -13.13 -7.89 -35.23
N GLU A 64 -12.49 -8.13 -36.36
CA GLU A 64 -12.77 -7.45 -37.64
C GLU A 64 -12.85 -8.46 -38.77
N ASN A 65 -13.93 -8.40 -39.55
CA ASN A 65 -14.17 -9.32 -40.68
C ASN A 65 -14.05 -10.80 -40.30
N GLY A 66 -14.53 -11.19 -39.11
CA GLY A 66 -14.47 -12.56 -38.58
C GLY A 66 -13.08 -13.00 -38.06
N LYS A 67 -12.08 -12.14 -38.15
CA LYS A 67 -10.73 -12.42 -37.63
C LYS A 67 -10.51 -11.74 -36.31
N GLN A 68 -9.91 -12.45 -35.35
CA GLN A 68 -9.59 -11.94 -34.03
C GLN A 68 -8.12 -11.52 -33.93
N TYR A 69 -7.93 -10.37 -33.27
CA TYR A 69 -6.62 -9.82 -32.92
C TYR A 69 -6.59 -9.59 -31.40
N THR A 70 -5.51 -9.97 -30.74
CA THR A 70 -5.45 -9.90 -29.28
C THR A 70 -4.22 -9.13 -28.82
N THR A 71 -4.37 -8.43 -27.70
CA THR A 71 -3.29 -7.84 -26.93
C THR A 71 -3.59 -7.96 -25.45
N THR A 72 -2.65 -7.64 -24.59
CA THR A 72 -2.83 -7.67 -23.12
C THR A 72 -2.31 -6.40 -22.50
N TYR A 73 -2.90 -6.03 -21.34
CA TYR A 73 -2.36 -5.04 -20.44
C TYR A 73 -2.60 -5.45 -18.99
N ASN A 74 -1.82 -4.91 -18.08
CA ASN A 74 -1.94 -5.22 -16.66
C ASN A 74 -2.70 -4.13 -15.92
N ILE A 75 -3.62 -4.55 -15.04
CA ILE A 75 -4.22 -3.67 -14.02
C ILE A 75 -3.66 -4.03 -12.65
N LYS A 76 -3.56 -3.02 -11.78
CA LYS A 76 -3.20 -3.19 -10.37
C LYS A 76 -4.45 -3.09 -9.53
N ILE A 77 -4.61 -4.02 -8.60
CA ILE A 77 -5.69 -4.03 -7.62
C ILE A 77 -5.02 -3.88 -6.26
N GLU A 78 -5.43 -2.89 -5.49
CA GLU A 78 -4.91 -2.66 -4.14
C GLU A 78 -5.96 -3.09 -3.11
N ASP A 79 -5.52 -3.87 -2.12
CA ASP A 79 -6.34 -4.23 -0.98
C ASP A 79 -6.28 -3.11 0.06
N GLU A 80 -7.41 -2.73 0.60
CA GLU A 80 -7.50 -1.63 1.54
C GLU A 80 -7.08 -2.08 2.94
N ILE A 81 -6.23 -1.27 3.59
CA ILE A 81 -5.85 -1.53 4.98
C ILE A 81 -7.06 -1.34 5.89
N SER A 82 -7.40 -2.37 6.63
CA SER A 82 -8.48 -2.37 7.63
C SER A 82 -7.99 -1.80 8.96
N LYS A 83 -6.84 -2.29 9.46
CA LYS A 83 -6.23 -1.84 10.72
C LYS A 83 -4.73 -2.10 10.75
N ILE A 84 -4.06 -1.44 11.69
CA ILE A 84 -2.68 -1.72 12.07
C ILE A 84 -2.56 -1.94 13.58
N GLU A 85 -1.60 -2.75 14.00
CA GLU A 85 -1.36 -3.08 15.41
C GLU A 85 0.15 -3.17 15.66
N MET A 86 0.64 -2.69 16.82
CA MET A 86 2.04 -2.92 17.21
C MET A 86 2.27 -4.42 17.44
N VAL A 87 3.37 -4.94 16.89
CA VAL A 87 3.83 -6.33 17.14
C VAL A 87 5.07 -6.29 18.01
N THR A 88 6.11 -5.59 17.57
CA THR A 88 7.34 -5.42 18.34
C THR A 88 7.52 -3.93 18.61
N ASN A 89 7.64 -3.59 19.87
CA ASN A 89 7.97 -2.21 20.22
C ASN A 89 9.47 -1.94 19.94
N PRO A 90 9.81 -0.74 19.45
CA PRO A 90 11.18 -0.29 19.38
C PRO A 90 11.69 0.03 20.79
N LYS A 91 12.85 0.69 20.89
CA LYS A 91 13.38 1.20 22.15
C LYS A 91 12.32 2.04 22.88
N LYS A 92 12.12 1.80 24.19
CA LYS A 92 11.12 2.50 25.02
C LYS A 92 11.73 3.49 26.02
N GLU A 93 12.97 3.30 26.42
CA GLU A 93 13.64 4.13 27.42
C GLU A 93 14.67 5.04 26.76
N TYR A 94 14.52 6.34 26.93
CA TYR A 94 15.38 7.37 26.35
C TYR A 94 16.01 8.23 27.42
N LYS A 95 17.21 8.71 27.19
CA LYS A 95 17.82 9.78 27.99
C LYS A 95 17.33 11.13 27.48
N TYR A 96 17.37 12.13 28.33
CA TYR A 96 17.13 13.53 27.97
C TYR A 96 17.96 13.91 26.72
N LYS A 97 17.31 14.46 25.69
CA LYS A 97 17.86 14.81 24.37
C LYS A 97 18.32 13.63 23.51
N GLU A 98 18.03 12.40 23.87
CA GLU A 98 18.30 11.26 23.02
C GLU A 98 17.28 11.18 21.85
N PRO A 99 17.73 11.07 20.59
CA PRO A 99 16.81 11.01 19.46
C PRO A 99 15.96 9.73 19.47
N LEU A 100 14.73 9.84 18.96
CA LEU A 100 13.85 8.69 18.78
C LEU A 100 14.46 7.68 17.81
N SER A 101 14.38 6.40 18.16
CA SER A 101 14.74 5.28 17.28
C SER A 101 13.53 4.38 17.06
N THR A 102 13.21 4.13 15.81
CA THR A 102 12.17 3.18 15.39
C THR A 102 12.73 1.79 15.06
N ALA A 103 14.06 1.64 15.16
CA ALA A 103 14.76 0.39 14.84
C ALA A 103 14.21 -0.80 15.62
N ASN A 104 14.08 -1.94 14.93
CA ASN A 104 13.54 -3.20 15.43
C ASN A 104 12.04 -3.15 15.83
N GLY A 105 11.37 -2.01 15.67
CA GLY A 105 9.93 -1.92 15.81
C GLY A 105 9.22 -2.52 14.59
N THR A 106 8.07 -3.17 14.81
CA THR A 106 7.24 -3.70 13.71
C THR A 106 5.77 -3.51 14.00
N ILE A 107 5.00 -3.33 12.94
CA ILE A 107 3.53 -3.31 12.97
C ILE A 107 2.98 -4.44 12.13
N LYS A 108 1.85 -4.98 12.55
CA LYS A 108 1.01 -5.87 11.74
C LYS A 108 -0.02 -5.02 11.01
N VAL A 109 -0.05 -5.13 9.71
CA VAL A 109 -1.09 -4.57 8.84
C VAL A 109 -2.11 -5.65 8.55
N THR A 110 -3.39 -5.36 8.74
CA THR A 110 -4.50 -6.24 8.36
C THR A 110 -5.28 -5.57 7.25
N TYR A 111 -5.48 -6.27 6.16
CA TYR A 111 -6.24 -5.79 5.01
C TYR A 111 -7.72 -6.18 5.10
N LYS A 112 -8.57 -5.59 4.23
CA LYS A 112 -10.00 -5.95 4.17
C LYS A 112 -10.23 -7.40 3.72
N SER A 113 -9.35 -7.95 2.90
CA SER A 113 -9.34 -9.39 2.54
C SER A 113 -9.00 -10.32 3.70
N THR A 114 -8.67 -9.78 4.88
CA THR A 114 -8.15 -10.49 6.07
C THR A 114 -6.69 -10.94 5.98
N LEU A 115 -6.02 -10.71 4.87
CA LEU A 115 -4.57 -10.88 4.76
C LEU A 115 -3.82 -9.99 5.75
N THR A 116 -2.63 -10.41 6.11
CA THR A 116 -1.79 -9.64 7.02
C THR A 116 -0.36 -9.59 6.53
N ASP A 117 0.27 -8.42 6.73
CA ASP A 117 1.69 -8.21 6.53
C ASP A 117 2.35 -7.69 7.80
N THR A 118 3.66 -7.91 7.92
CA THR A 118 4.47 -7.29 8.97
C THR A 118 5.38 -6.25 8.34
N ILE A 119 5.21 -5.00 8.76
CA ILE A 119 5.94 -3.84 8.23
C ILE A 119 6.89 -3.33 9.31
N LYS A 120 8.10 -2.92 8.92
CA LYS A 120 9.03 -2.26 9.81
C LYS A 120 8.50 -0.90 10.24
N LEU A 121 8.70 -0.53 11.48
CA LEU A 121 8.28 0.77 12.00
C LEU A 121 9.01 1.94 11.31
N GLU A 122 10.17 1.68 10.73
CA GLU A 122 10.94 2.64 9.91
C GLU A 122 10.20 3.08 8.64
N ASP A 123 9.29 2.23 8.12
CA ASP A 123 8.48 2.50 6.94
C ASP A 123 7.15 3.21 7.27
N ALA A 124 6.89 3.48 8.56
CA ALA A 124 5.70 4.18 9.05
C ALA A 124 6.06 5.57 9.56
N THR A 125 5.08 6.44 9.65
CA THR A 125 5.24 7.75 10.29
C THR A 125 5.00 7.63 11.80
N VAL A 126 5.92 8.13 12.62
CA VAL A 126 5.80 8.16 14.07
C VAL A 126 5.84 9.60 14.56
N THR A 127 4.80 10.01 15.30
CA THR A 127 4.66 11.35 15.87
C THR A 127 4.17 11.26 17.30
N GLU A 128 4.23 12.35 18.04
CA GLU A 128 3.42 12.46 19.26
C GLU A 128 1.92 12.48 18.94
N THR A 129 1.10 12.24 19.94
CA THR A 129 -0.37 12.27 19.80
C THR A 129 -0.88 13.62 19.27
N SER A 130 -0.12 14.70 19.49
CA SER A 130 -0.38 16.04 18.93
C SER A 130 -0.11 16.17 17.43
N GLY A 131 0.45 15.14 16.78
CA GLY A 131 0.92 15.17 15.39
C GLY A 131 2.30 15.82 15.20
N LYS A 132 2.95 16.30 16.28
CA LYS A 132 4.30 16.89 16.24
C LYS A 132 5.36 15.80 16.30
N ALA A 133 6.59 16.16 15.91
CA ALA A 133 7.75 15.31 16.11
C ALA A 133 7.96 15.05 17.62
N PHE A 134 8.57 13.91 17.94
CA PHE A 134 8.91 13.54 19.31
C PHE A 134 9.83 14.59 19.96
N ASP A 135 9.37 15.15 21.07
CA ASP A 135 10.16 16.10 21.87
C ASP A 135 10.91 15.37 22.99
N ASN A 136 12.17 15.11 22.75
CA ASN A 136 13.08 14.42 23.66
C ASN A 136 13.58 15.28 24.84
N THR A 137 13.12 16.53 24.95
CA THR A 137 13.44 17.44 26.07
C THR A 137 12.38 17.43 27.17
N ILE A 138 11.24 16.76 26.96
CA ILE A 138 10.18 16.63 27.96
C ILE A 138 10.33 15.28 28.66
N LEU A 139 10.60 15.33 29.96
CA LEU A 139 10.77 14.14 30.80
C LEU A 139 9.43 13.42 31.06
N GLY A 140 9.52 12.11 31.32
CA GLY A 140 8.42 11.24 31.67
C GLY A 140 7.86 10.44 30.50
N THR A 141 6.69 9.86 30.72
CA THR A 141 6.01 8.99 29.73
C THR A 141 5.43 9.82 28.58
N ARG A 142 5.69 9.38 27.34
CA ARG A 142 5.19 9.99 26.11
C ARG A 142 4.46 8.95 25.27
N ASN A 143 3.29 9.32 24.80
CA ASN A 143 2.50 8.50 23.86
C ASN A 143 2.85 8.88 22.43
N LEU A 144 3.28 7.90 21.66
CA LEU A 144 3.61 8.05 20.23
C LEU A 144 2.53 7.38 19.39
N THR A 145 2.12 8.08 18.34
CA THR A 145 1.19 7.59 17.31
C THR A 145 1.95 7.12 16.11
N VAL A 146 1.70 5.90 15.69
CA VAL A 146 2.20 5.31 14.45
C VAL A 146 1.12 5.41 13.40
N THR A 147 1.46 5.94 12.22
CA THR A 147 0.55 6.06 11.08
C THR A 147 1.11 5.31 9.88
N TYR A 148 0.30 4.42 9.29
CA TYR A 148 0.64 3.70 8.07
C TYR A 148 -0.63 3.45 7.24
N GLY A 149 -0.61 3.78 5.94
CA GLY A 149 -1.75 3.61 5.03
C GLY A 149 -3.06 4.24 5.55
N GLY A 150 -2.98 5.38 6.22
CA GLY A 150 -4.15 6.10 6.78
C GLY A 150 -4.75 5.47 8.04
N LYS A 151 -4.14 4.42 8.60
CA LYS A 151 -4.53 3.80 9.88
C LYS A 151 -3.51 4.15 10.96
N THR A 152 -3.94 4.10 12.23
CA THR A 152 -3.11 4.47 13.37
C THR A 152 -3.10 3.40 14.45
N THR A 153 -1.99 3.31 15.15
CA THR A 153 -1.81 2.61 16.44
C THR A 153 -0.89 3.42 17.32
N SER A 154 -0.60 3.00 18.54
CA SER A 154 0.23 3.76 19.46
C SER A 154 1.13 2.86 20.31
N TYR A 155 2.20 3.46 20.84
CA TYR A 155 3.05 2.87 21.87
C TYR A 155 3.60 3.97 22.78
N GLU A 156 4.08 3.57 23.97
CA GLU A 156 4.63 4.50 24.96
C GLU A 156 6.15 4.40 25.01
N VAL A 157 6.79 5.55 25.23
CA VAL A 157 8.19 5.68 25.55
C VAL A 157 8.35 6.53 26.82
N ASN A 158 9.51 6.43 27.48
CA ASN A 158 9.80 7.18 28.68
C ASN A 158 11.14 7.91 28.52
N VAL A 159 11.16 9.21 28.77
CA VAL A 159 12.35 10.05 28.73
C VAL A 159 12.81 10.32 30.19
N LYS A 160 14.01 9.88 30.50
CA LYS A 160 14.64 10.01 31.83
C LYS A 160 15.77 11.01 31.81
N ASP A 161 15.86 11.79 32.88
CA ASP A 161 17.06 12.58 33.12
C ASP A 161 18.22 11.72 33.65
N TYR A 162 19.41 12.23 33.58
CA TYR A 162 20.60 11.54 34.06
C TYR A 162 21.66 12.53 34.58
N VAL A 163 22.40 12.09 35.54
CA VAL A 163 23.50 12.89 36.15
C VAL A 163 24.68 12.97 35.18
N THR A 164 25.11 14.18 34.88
CA THR A 164 26.28 14.45 34.01
C THR A 164 27.54 14.86 34.77
N GLY A 165 27.41 15.14 36.09
CA GLY A 165 28.55 15.50 36.94
C GLY A 165 28.08 15.72 38.37
N ILE A 166 29.05 15.81 39.27
CA ILE A 166 28.87 16.17 40.68
C ILE A 166 29.83 17.30 41.03
N SER A 167 29.44 18.17 41.95
CA SER A 167 30.26 19.24 42.53
C SER A 167 30.07 19.29 44.03
N ILE A 168 31.07 19.82 44.76
CA ILE A 168 30.95 20.11 46.18
C ILE A 168 30.17 21.40 46.32
N ALA A 169 29.16 21.40 47.25
CA ALA A 169 28.38 22.57 47.56
C ALA A 169 29.11 23.51 48.57
#